data_d7c3049a4e1bee2e10a1bc4f310b2ecb
#
_entry.id   d7c3049a4e1bee2e10a1bc4f310b2ecb
#
_cell.length_a   1.000
_cell.length_b   1.000
_cell.length_c   1.000
_cell.angle_alpha   90.00
_cell.angle_beta   90.00
_cell.angle_gamma   90.00
#
_symmetry.space_group_name_H-M   'P 1'
#
loop_
_entity.id
_entity.type
_entity.pdbx_description
1 polymer ?
#
loop_
_entity_poly.entity_id
_entity_poly.type
_entity_poly.pdbx_seq_one_letter_code
_entity_poly.pdbx_strand_id
1 'polypeptide(L)'
;MKAIDRKLVRDLAQMKAQVVTIALVIACGVAALVAALATYHSLRRSQEAFYVESHFADVFASIKRAPLALAPRIEAIPGLAAVELRVVHDVTLDVPGSSAPPVGRMISLPDRGLPLLNRLHLRAGRWPEDGRDEEVIVSEGFAMGHGLVLGDTLRALVNGRYQPLTVVGIALSP
;
A
#
# COMPACT_ATOMS: atom_id res chain seq x y z
N MET A 1 4.69 34.72 48.83
CA MET A 1 3.35 34.68 48.20
C MET A 1 2.61 35.96 48.57
N LYS A 2 2.18 36.74 47.58
CA LYS A 2 1.40 37.96 47.78
C LYS A 2 0.01 37.62 48.33
N ALA A 3 -0.62 38.53 49.10
CA ALA A 3 -1.97 38.29 49.67
C ALA A 3 -3.02 37.88 48.62
N ILE A 4 -2.86 38.34 47.37
CA ILE A 4 -3.67 38.04 46.22
C ILE A 4 -3.56 36.55 45.86
N ASP A 5 -2.36 35.95 45.92
CA ASP A 5 -2.13 34.54 45.57
C ASP A 5 -2.86 33.62 46.55
N ARG A 6 -2.85 33.95 47.84
CA ARG A 6 -3.59 33.18 48.87
C ARG A 6 -5.09 33.22 48.67
N LYS A 7 -5.62 34.41 48.31
CA LYS A 7 -7.05 34.53 48.02
C LYS A 7 -7.46 33.73 46.82
N LEU A 8 -6.69 33.80 45.73
CA LEU A 8 -6.92 33.06 44.50
C LEU A 8 -6.95 31.53 44.74
N VAL A 9 -5.97 31.01 45.49
CA VAL A 9 -5.90 29.57 45.82
C VAL A 9 -7.11 29.14 46.66
N ARG A 10 -7.53 29.97 47.59
CA ARG A 10 -8.70 29.68 48.43
C ARG A 10 -10.01 29.67 47.62
N ASP A 11 -10.19 30.66 46.73
CA ASP A 11 -11.38 30.75 45.88
C ASP A 11 -11.42 29.60 44.87
N LEU A 12 -10.29 29.21 44.30
CA LEU A 12 -10.16 27.99 43.47
C LEU A 12 -10.50 26.72 44.25
N ALA A 13 -10.09 26.62 45.51
CA ALA A 13 -10.40 25.47 46.35
C ALA A 13 -11.91 25.36 46.70
N GLN A 14 -12.60 26.49 46.77
CA GLN A 14 -14.06 26.50 46.95
C GLN A 14 -14.82 26.06 45.68
N MET A 15 -14.26 26.36 44.49
CA MET A 15 -14.83 26.01 43.19
C MET A 15 -14.19 24.75 42.58
N LYS A 16 -13.62 23.87 43.42
CA LYS A 16 -12.83 22.69 42.97
C LYS A 16 -13.51 21.83 41.91
N ALA A 17 -14.82 21.64 42.00
CA ALA A 17 -15.57 20.83 41.01
C ALA A 17 -15.53 21.49 39.62
N GLN A 18 -15.74 22.80 39.52
CA GLN A 18 -15.68 23.53 38.24
C GLN A 18 -14.26 23.54 37.70
N VAL A 19 -13.26 23.79 38.53
CA VAL A 19 -11.83 23.78 38.13
C VAL A 19 -11.43 22.41 37.58
N VAL A 20 -11.82 21.32 38.24
CA VAL A 20 -11.55 19.96 37.79
C VAL A 20 -12.25 19.67 36.45
N THR A 21 -13.52 20.05 36.30
CA THR A 21 -14.24 19.84 35.04
C THR A 21 -13.59 20.59 33.88
N ILE A 22 -13.25 21.85 34.06
CA ILE A 22 -12.57 22.66 33.02
C ILE A 22 -11.20 22.04 32.68
N ALA A 23 -10.42 21.68 33.69
CA ALA A 23 -9.12 21.06 33.50
C ALA A 23 -9.23 19.73 32.74
N LEU A 24 -10.23 18.91 33.04
CA LEU A 24 -10.51 17.68 32.35
C LEU A 24 -10.86 17.91 30.86
N VAL A 25 -11.73 18.87 30.58
CA VAL A 25 -12.11 19.20 29.19
C VAL A 25 -10.88 19.67 28.41
N ILE A 26 -10.06 20.55 28.98
CA ILE A 26 -8.82 21.01 28.33
C ILE A 26 -7.85 19.84 28.14
N ALA A 27 -7.67 19.01 29.16
CA ALA A 27 -6.79 17.85 29.08
C ALA A 27 -7.23 16.86 27.98
N CYS A 28 -8.54 16.60 27.87
CA CYS A 28 -9.09 15.76 26.79
C CYS A 28 -8.84 16.37 25.40
N GLY A 29 -9.04 17.68 25.26
CA GLY A 29 -8.77 18.38 24.00
C GLY A 29 -7.31 18.31 23.59
N VAL A 30 -6.40 18.58 24.53
CA VAL A 30 -4.95 18.48 24.28
C VAL A 30 -4.54 17.04 23.99
N ALA A 31 -5.04 16.07 24.74
CA ALA A 31 -4.74 14.66 24.52
C ALA A 31 -5.22 14.19 23.13
N ALA A 32 -6.41 14.58 22.71
CA ALA A 32 -6.92 14.25 21.38
C ALA A 32 -6.04 14.86 20.27
N LEU A 33 -5.64 16.12 20.41
CA LEU A 33 -4.75 16.77 19.45
C LEU A 33 -3.38 16.08 19.37
N VAL A 34 -2.77 15.77 20.51
CA VAL A 34 -1.47 15.08 20.58
C VAL A 34 -1.58 13.68 19.96
N ALA A 35 -2.64 12.94 20.27
CA ALA A 35 -2.88 11.61 19.70
C ALA A 35 -3.03 11.67 18.17
N ALA A 36 -3.81 12.64 17.66
CA ALA A 36 -3.99 12.82 16.21
C ALA A 36 -2.66 13.14 15.50
N LEU A 37 -1.87 14.06 16.04
CA LEU A 37 -0.56 14.42 15.48
C LEU A 37 0.43 13.24 15.55
N ALA A 38 0.46 12.52 16.66
CA ALA A 38 1.33 11.35 16.81
C ALA A 38 0.97 10.25 15.81
N THR A 39 -0.33 9.98 15.63
CA THR A 39 -0.82 9.00 14.64
C THR A 39 -0.44 9.43 13.22
N TYR A 40 -0.65 10.69 12.85
CA TYR A 40 -0.28 11.22 11.55
C TYR A 40 1.23 11.05 11.26
N HIS A 41 2.08 11.45 12.20
CA HIS A 41 3.53 11.31 12.05
C HIS A 41 3.99 9.85 12.00
N SER A 42 3.38 8.98 12.79
CA SER A 42 3.68 7.55 12.76
C SER A 42 3.32 6.94 11.40
N LEU A 43 2.11 7.24 10.91
CA LEU A 43 1.63 6.72 9.62
C LEU A 43 2.51 7.20 8.46
N ARG A 44 2.85 8.48 8.45
CA ARG A 44 3.72 9.07 7.43
C ARG A 44 5.11 8.43 7.42
N ARG A 45 5.73 8.23 8.58
CA ARG A 45 7.03 7.54 8.69
C ARG A 45 6.96 6.11 8.19
N SER A 46 5.90 5.37 8.53
CA SER A 46 5.70 4.01 8.05
C SER A 46 5.54 3.97 6.53
N GLN A 47 4.82 4.91 5.96
CA GLN A 47 4.67 5.04 4.51
C GLN A 47 6.01 5.35 3.82
N GLU A 48 6.75 6.35 4.31
CA GLU A 48 8.07 6.71 3.77
C GLU A 48 9.04 5.53 3.85
N ALA A 49 9.10 4.82 4.97
CA ALA A 49 9.93 3.63 5.13
C ALA A 49 9.55 2.53 4.13
N PHE A 50 8.25 2.27 3.96
CA PHE A 50 7.76 1.28 3.01
C PHE A 50 8.08 1.63 1.55
N TYR A 51 7.97 2.90 1.17
CA TYR A 51 8.31 3.36 -0.17
C TYR A 51 9.80 3.24 -0.46
N VAL A 52 10.66 3.58 0.51
CA VAL A 52 12.11 3.42 0.38
C VAL A 52 12.49 1.94 0.25
N GLU A 53 11.94 1.07 1.10
CA GLU A 53 12.20 -0.37 1.07
C GLU A 53 11.73 -1.02 -0.23
N SER A 54 10.55 -0.61 -0.72
CA SER A 54 9.97 -1.12 -1.95
C SER A 54 10.58 -0.50 -3.23
N HIS A 55 11.53 0.42 -3.11
CA HIS A 55 12.07 1.18 -4.25
C HIS A 55 10.95 1.78 -5.10
N PHE A 56 10.04 2.50 -4.43
CA PHE A 56 8.88 3.09 -5.11
C PHE A 56 9.34 4.09 -6.17
N ALA A 57 8.80 3.96 -7.39
CA ALA A 57 9.18 4.83 -8.50
C ALA A 57 8.62 6.24 -8.30
N ASP A 58 9.43 7.27 -8.56
CA ASP A 58 9.03 8.67 -8.47
C ASP A 58 8.11 9.09 -9.62
N VAL A 59 8.26 8.45 -10.79
CA VAL A 59 7.52 8.80 -12.00
C VAL A 59 6.94 7.57 -12.67
N PHE A 60 5.66 7.64 -13.00
CA PHE A 60 4.93 6.64 -13.77
C PHE A 60 4.47 7.25 -15.08
N ALA A 61 4.79 6.59 -16.19
CA ALA A 61 4.33 6.99 -17.51
C ALA A 61 3.60 5.82 -18.20
N SER A 62 2.39 6.06 -18.68
CA SER A 62 1.61 5.06 -19.40
C SER A 62 1.57 5.38 -20.89
N ILE A 63 1.90 4.41 -21.71
CA ILE A 63 1.88 4.51 -23.17
C ILE A 63 1.12 3.33 -23.76
N LYS A 64 0.37 3.56 -24.84
CA LYS A 64 -0.42 2.49 -25.48
C LYS A 64 0.46 1.39 -26.09
N ARG A 65 1.58 1.78 -26.70
CA ARG A 65 2.53 0.87 -27.35
C ARG A 65 3.87 1.58 -27.53
N ALA A 66 4.96 0.91 -27.20
CA ALA A 66 6.31 1.38 -27.48
C ALA A 66 7.21 0.20 -27.90
N PRO A 67 8.11 0.40 -28.86
CA PRO A 67 9.16 -0.58 -29.14
C PRO A 67 10.10 -0.71 -27.93
N LEU A 68 10.51 -1.90 -27.59
CA LEU A 68 11.50 -2.14 -26.52
C LEU A 68 12.84 -1.42 -26.79
N ALA A 69 13.15 -1.15 -28.06
CA ALA A 69 14.33 -0.38 -28.46
C ALA A 69 14.37 1.06 -27.90
N LEU A 70 13.26 1.58 -27.33
CA LEU A 70 13.26 2.87 -26.64
C LEU A 70 13.83 2.81 -25.23
N ALA A 71 13.87 1.63 -24.60
CA ALA A 71 14.37 1.48 -23.22
C ALA A 71 15.76 2.10 -23.02
N PRO A 72 16.79 1.80 -23.84
CA PRO A 72 18.12 2.39 -23.67
C PRO A 72 18.15 3.92 -23.83
N ARG A 73 17.23 4.46 -24.64
CA ARG A 73 17.12 5.92 -24.83
C ARG A 73 16.51 6.61 -23.62
N ILE A 74 15.58 5.95 -22.95
CA ILE A 74 14.99 6.43 -21.69
C ILE A 74 16.02 6.35 -20.57
N GLU A 75 16.74 5.24 -20.46
CA GLU A 75 17.81 5.04 -19.48
C GLU A 75 18.95 6.06 -19.62
N ALA A 76 19.18 6.55 -20.85
CA ALA A 76 20.20 7.57 -21.12
C ALA A 76 19.78 9.01 -20.70
N ILE A 77 18.58 9.23 -20.21
CA ILE A 77 18.12 10.55 -19.77
C ILE A 77 18.90 10.95 -18.51
N PRO A 78 19.57 12.12 -18.50
CA PRO A 78 20.30 12.57 -17.33
C PRO A 78 19.40 12.76 -16.12
N GLY A 79 19.82 12.26 -14.97
CA GLY A 79 19.06 12.34 -13.71
C GLY A 79 18.13 11.15 -13.46
N LEU A 80 18.03 10.20 -14.38
CA LEU A 80 17.32 8.94 -14.16
C LEU A 80 18.25 7.94 -13.47
N ALA A 81 17.82 7.42 -12.33
CA ALA A 81 18.57 6.41 -11.58
C ALA A 81 18.26 4.98 -12.04
N ALA A 82 17.00 4.71 -12.38
CA ALA A 82 16.53 3.40 -12.82
C ALA A 82 15.25 3.53 -13.67
N VAL A 83 15.06 2.60 -14.59
CA VAL A 83 13.86 2.47 -15.42
C VAL A 83 13.41 1.02 -15.38
N GLU A 84 12.13 0.81 -15.21
CA GLU A 84 11.53 -0.51 -15.34
C GLU A 84 10.31 -0.45 -16.26
N LEU A 85 10.29 -1.31 -17.24
CA LEU A 85 9.19 -1.43 -18.19
C LEU A 85 8.28 -2.55 -17.75
N ARG A 86 6.97 -2.29 -17.70
CA ARG A 86 5.95 -3.29 -17.36
C ARG A 86 4.81 -3.25 -18.36
N VAL A 87 4.26 -4.39 -18.66
CA VAL A 87 2.99 -4.52 -19.36
C VAL A 87 1.90 -4.46 -18.31
N VAL A 88 0.96 -3.51 -18.48
CA VAL A 88 -0.19 -3.36 -17.58
C VAL A 88 -1.46 -3.52 -18.41
N HIS A 89 -2.32 -4.44 -18.00
CA HIS A 89 -3.57 -4.69 -18.68
C HIS A 89 -4.69 -5.02 -17.71
N ASP A 90 -5.87 -4.42 -17.93
CA ASP A 90 -7.05 -4.77 -17.15
C ASP A 90 -7.72 -6.00 -17.78
N VAL A 91 -7.97 -7.02 -16.99
CA VAL A 91 -8.53 -8.30 -17.43
C VAL A 91 -9.75 -8.67 -16.60
N THR A 92 -10.70 -9.34 -17.22
CA THR A 92 -11.81 -9.95 -16.49
C THR A 92 -11.33 -11.24 -15.85
N LEU A 93 -11.55 -11.38 -14.56
CA LEU A 93 -11.18 -12.56 -13.78
C LEU A 93 -12.43 -13.41 -13.54
N ASP A 94 -12.27 -14.71 -13.61
CA ASP A 94 -13.24 -15.68 -13.16
C ASP A 94 -12.70 -16.31 -11.87
N VAL A 95 -13.28 -15.90 -10.76
CA VAL A 95 -12.86 -16.32 -9.43
C VAL A 95 -13.92 -17.24 -8.85
N PRO A 96 -13.56 -18.46 -8.42
CA PRO A 96 -14.51 -19.39 -7.83
C PRO A 96 -15.31 -18.75 -6.67
N GLY A 97 -16.61 -18.91 -6.69
CA GLY A 97 -17.50 -18.37 -5.65
C GLY A 97 -17.89 -16.89 -5.79
N SER A 98 -17.36 -16.17 -6.79
CA SER A 98 -17.76 -14.80 -7.07
C SER A 98 -19.07 -14.76 -7.87
N SER A 99 -20.03 -13.94 -7.43
CA SER A 99 -21.32 -13.75 -8.13
C SER A 99 -21.21 -12.94 -9.42
N ALA A 100 -20.17 -12.14 -9.56
CA ALA A 100 -19.89 -11.36 -10.76
C ALA A 100 -18.38 -11.39 -11.05
N PRO A 101 -17.95 -11.50 -12.32
CA PRO A 101 -16.55 -11.51 -12.68
C PRO A 101 -15.88 -10.17 -12.30
N PRO A 102 -14.92 -10.14 -11.38
CA PRO A 102 -14.20 -8.92 -11.07
C PRO A 102 -13.24 -8.54 -12.20
N VAL A 103 -12.96 -7.24 -12.32
CA VAL A 103 -11.88 -6.74 -13.18
C VAL A 103 -10.62 -6.61 -12.35
N GLY A 104 -9.59 -7.32 -12.76
CA GLY A 104 -8.25 -7.26 -12.15
C GLY A 104 -7.27 -6.51 -13.05
N ARG A 105 -6.34 -5.80 -12.45
CA ARG A 105 -5.21 -5.21 -13.16
C ARG A 105 -4.03 -6.16 -13.09
N MET A 106 -3.67 -6.74 -14.24
CA MET A 106 -2.47 -7.55 -14.38
C MET A 106 -1.27 -6.67 -14.69
N ILE A 107 -0.18 -6.92 -13.99
CA ILE A 107 1.09 -6.22 -14.19
C ILE A 107 2.15 -7.29 -14.39
N SER A 108 2.91 -7.18 -15.49
CA SER A 108 3.98 -8.13 -15.75
C SER A 108 5.10 -8.00 -14.73
N LEU A 109 5.68 -9.14 -14.37
CA LEU A 109 6.96 -9.20 -13.66
C LEU A 109 8.10 -9.26 -14.69
N PRO A 110 9.34 -8.93 -14.28
CA PRO A 110 10.50 -9.16 -15.12
C PRO A 110 10.64 -10.64 -15.49
N ASP A 111 11.12 -10.94 -16.69
CA ASP A 111 11.33 -12.32 -17.15
C ASP A 111 12.37 -13.08 -16.32
N ARG A 112 13.25 -12.35 -15.64
CA ARG A 112 14.28 -12.91 -14.75
C ARG A 112 14.50 -12.01 -13.55
N GLY A 113 14.65 -12.64 -12.40
CA GLY A 113 14.96 -11.96 -11.14
C GLY A 113 13.79 -11.20 -10.53
N LEU A 114 14.10 -10.40 -9.53
CA LEU A 114 13.09 -9.60 -8.82
C LEU A 114 12.93 -8.22 -9.47
N PRO A 115 11.74 -7.62 -9.35
CA PRO A 115 11.53 -6.24 -9.78
C PRO A 115 12.55 -5.28 -9.19
N LEU A 116 13.06 -4.37 -10.01
CA LEU A 116 13.99 -3.33 -9.56
C LEU A 116 13.25 -2.22 -8.81
N LEU A 117 12.12 -1.78 -9.35
CA LEU A 117 11.24 -0.75 -8.81
C LEU A 117 9.90 -1.34 -8.35
N ASN A 118 9.23 -0.66 -7.44
CA ASN A 118 7.90 -1.05 -6.92
C ASN A 118 7.87 -2.52 -6.49
N ARG A 119 8.82 -2.92 -5.67
CA ARG A 119 8.95 -4.29 -5.18
C ARG A 119 7.75 -4.67 -4.33
N LEU A 120 7.20 -5.84 -4.62
CA LEU A 120 6.13 -6.39 -3.82
C LEU A 120 6.70 -6.92 -2.49
N HIS A 121 6.00 -6.64 -1.41
CA HIS A 121 6.30 -7.26 -0.12
C HIS A 121 5.49 -8.55 0.02
N LEU A 122 6.18 -9.70 -0.13
CA LEU A 122 5.54 -11.01 -0.07
C LEU A 122 5.08 -11.31 1.36
N ARG A 123 3.80 -11.58 1.54
CA ARG A 123 3.19 -11.95 2.83
C ARG A 123 3.15 -13.47 3.02
N ALA A 124 2.88 -14.19 1.94
CA ALA A 124 2.80 -15.65 1.96
C ALA A 124 3.18 -16.21 0.60
N GLY A 125 3.65 -17.44 0.57
CA GLY A 125 4.02 -18.15 -0.64
C GLY A 125 5.41 -17.80 -1.16
N ARG A 126 5.55 -17.80 -2.48
CA ARG A 126 6.81 -17.58 -3.20
C ARG A 126 6.62 -16.69 -4.42
N TRP A 127 7.71 -16.27 -4.99
CA TRP A 127 7.71 -15.66 -6.32
C TRP A 127 7.43 -16.71 -7.41
N PRO A 128 6.80 -16.31 -8.53
CA PRO A 128 6.67 -17.17 -9.71
C PRO A 128 8.03 -17.66 -10.17
N GLU A 129 8.06 -18.87 -10.67
CA GLU A 129 9.27 -19.43 -11.28
C GLU A 129 9.47 -18.86 -12.68
N ASP A 130 10.72 -18.63 -13.07
CA ASP A 130 11.04 -18.16 -14.40
C ASP A 130 10.46 -19.09 -15.49
N GLY A 131 9.72 -18.51 -16.44
CA GLY A 131 9.09 -19.24 -17.54
C GLY A 131 7.77 -19.93 -17.18
N ARG A 132 7.23 -19.68 -15.99
CA ARG A 132 5.90 -20.15 -15.59
C ARG A 132 4.86 -19.03 -15.71
N ASP A 133 4.32 -18.88 -16.91
CA ASP A 133 3.34 -17.83 -17.22
C ASP A 133 1.98 -18.04 -16.55
N GLU A 134 1.72 -19.24 -16.03
CA GLU A 134 0.51 -19.58 -15.29
C GLU A 134 0.57 -19.27 -13.79
N GLU A 135 1.73 -18.86 -13.27
CA GLU A 135 1.89 -18.52 -11.86
C GLU A 135 1.69 -17.03 -11.62
N VAL A 136 0.93 -16.69 -10.57
CA VAL A 136 0.64 -15.29 -10.24
C VAL A 136 0.81 -15.00 -8.76
N ILE A 137 1.15 -13.75 -8.46
CA ILE A 137 1.04 -13.16 -7.14
C ILE A 137 -0.22 -12.29 -7.11
N VAL A 138 -1.04 -12.47 -6.12
CA VAL A 138 -2.23 -11.65 -5.90
C VAL A 138 -2.04 -10.67 -4.75
N SER A 139 -2.71 -9.54 -4.79
CA SER A 139 -2.68 -8.61 -3.66
C SER A 139 -3.40 -9.21 -2.45
N GLU A 140 -2.91 -8.90 -1.25
CA GLU A 140 -3.49 -9.37 0.01
C GLU A 140 -4.98 -8.98 0.12
N GLY A 141 -5.34 -7.75 -0.25
CA GLY A 141 -6.72 -7.30 -0.24
C GLY A 141 -7.63 -8.09 -1.18
N PHE A 142 -7.14 -8.45 -2.37
CA PHE A 142 -7.88 -9.27 -3.31
C PHE A 142 -8.04 -10.71 -2.80
N ALA A 143 -6.96 -11.29 -2.28
CA ALA A 143 -7.00 -12.63 -1.70
C ALA A 143 -7.99 -12.71 -0.54
N MET A 144 -7.96 -11.76 0.41
CA MET A 144 -8.89 -11.71 1.54
C MET A 144 -10.34 -11.48 1.07
N GLY A 145 -10.56 -10.59 0.11
CA GLY A 145 -11.89 -10.26 -0.38
C GLY A 145 -12.58 -11.41 -1.11
N HIS A 146 -11.83 -12.32 -1.69
CA HIS A 146 -12.33 -13.48 -2.45
C HIS A 146 -12.04 -14.83 -1.79
N GLY A 147 -11.43 -14.85 -0.60
CA GLY A 147 -11.11 -16.09 0.13
C GLY A 147 -10.06 -16.95 -0.57
N LEU A 148 -9.18 -16.34 -1.38
CA LEU A 148 -8.14 -17.07 -2.12
C LEU A 148 -6.98 -17.45 -1.20
N VAL A 149 -6.48 -18.67 -1.38
CA VAL A 149 -5.30 -19.18 -0.70
C VAL A 149 -4.23 -19.62 -1.71
N LEU A 150 -3.02 -19.88 -1.20
CA LEU A 150 -1.94 -20.41 -2.04
C LEU A 150 -2.33 -21.75 -2.67
N GLY A 151 -2.06 -21.89 -3.95
CA GLY A 151 -2.41 -23.07 -4.74
C GLY A 151 -3.79 -23.00 -5.43
N ASP A 152 -4.62 -22.02 -5.09
CA ASP A 152 -5.87 -21.82 -5.79
C ASP A 152 -5.66 -21.41 -7.23
N THR A 153 -6.61 -21.80 -8.07
CA THR A 153 -6.62 -21.45 -9.49
C THR A 153 -7.76 -20.50 -9.78
N LEU A 154 -7.45 -19.36 -10.37
CA LEU A 154 -8.40 -18.43 -10.96
C LEU A 154 -8.21 -18.41 -12.48
N ARG A 155 -9.16 -17.89 -13.23
CA ARG A 155 -9.03 -17.74 -14.68
C ARG A 155 -9.06 -16.28 -15.07
N ALA A 156 -8.15 -15.87 -15.94
CA ALA A 156 -8.11 -14.52 -16.51
C ALA A 156 -8.47 -14.57 -18.00
N LEU A 157 -9.30 -13.65 -18.44
CA LEU A 157 -9.62 -13.47 -19.85
C LEU A 157 -8.52 -12.64 -20.52
N VAL A 158 -7.56 -13.32 -21.12
CA VAL A 158 -6.42 -12.69 -21.82
C VAL A 158 -6.56 -12.96 -23.33
N ASN A 159 -6.52 -11.90 -24.13
CA ASN A 159 -6.66 -12.00 -25.59
C ASN A 159 -7.88 -12.82 -26.07
N GLY A 160 -9.00 -12.69 -25.36
CA GLY A 160 -10.25 -13.38 -25.69
C GLY A 160 -10.29 -14.88 -25.30
N ARG A 161 -9.32 -15.37 -24.53
CA ARG A 161 -9.25 -16.73 -24.01
C ARG A 161 -9.09 -16.74 -22.51
N TYR A 162 -9.80 -17.64 -21.84
CA TYR A 162 -9.59 -17.89 -20.43
C TYR A 162 -8.31 -18.70 -20.22
N GLN A 163 -7.39 -18.13 -19.46
CA GLN A 163 -6.15 -18.77 -19.04
C GLN A 163 -6.23 -19.09 -17.56
N PRO A 164 -5.92 -20.32 -17.14
CA PRO A 164 -5.81 -20.65 -15.72
C PRO A 164 -4.55 -20.01 -15.14
N LEU A 165 -4.69 -19.42 -13.95
CA LEU A 165 -3.61 -18.79 -13.20
C LEU A 165 -3.59 -19.39 -11.80
N THR A 166 -2.44 -19.89 -11.37
CA THR A 166 -2.25 -20.49 -10.05
C THR A 166 -1.67 -19.44 -9.09
N VAL A 167 -2.29 -19.24 -7.96
CA VAL A 167 -1.84 -18.31 -6.93
C VAL A 167 -0.65 -18.94 -6.18
N VAL A 168 0.55 -18.46 -6.44
CA VAL A 168 1.78 -18.94 -5.80
C VAL A 168 2.28 -17.98 -4.71
N GLY A 169 1.79 -16.74 -4.71
CA GLY A 169 2.15 -15.75 -3.72
C GLY A 169 1.01 -14.78 -3.42
N ILE A 170 1.04 -14.26 -2.20
CA ILE A 170 0.17 -13.17 -1.74
C ILE A 170 1.07 -12.04 -1.26
N ALA A 171 0.87 -10.83 -1.77
CA ALA A 171 1.77 -9.71 -1.50
C ALA A 171 1.04 -8.40 -1.28
N LEU A 172 1.76 -7.46 -0.63
CA LEU A 172 1.42 -6.04 -0.62
C LEU A 172 2.19 -5.34 -1.76
N SER A 173 1.48 -4.48 -2.48
CA SER A 173 2.06 -3.55 -3.45
C SER A 173 2.23 -2.18 -2.80
N PRO A 174 3.34 -1.49 -3.03
CA PRO A 174 3.53 -0.11 -2.61
C PRO A 174 2.58 0.86 -3.29
#